data_b6fa0cb33c38e5f553bbd417cd99d64d
#
_entry.id   b6fa0cb33c38e5f553bbd417cd99d64d
#
_cell.length_a   1.000
_cell.length_b   1.000
_cell.length_c   1.000
_cell.angle_alpha   90.00
_cell.angle_beta   90.00
_cell.angle_gamma   90.00
#
_symmetry.space_group_name_H-M   'P 1'
#
loop_
_entity.id
_entity.type
_entity.pdbx_description
1 polymer ?
#
loop_
_entity_poly.entity_id
_entity_poly.type
_entity_poly.pdbx_seq_one_letter_code
_entity_poly.pdbx_strand_id
1 'polypeptide(L)'
;MSAGVQSILRRLQLGSGLVMLTYLLLHLVNHALGIWSLDLAGRGLILALRLWRSIPGTIALYGAATLHFSLALHTIYGRRHWVLPPAEWIRLWAGLSLPLLLIRHAVTTRLASSLYGFEPDYERVIVVLLASGTQGLQLALLAPGWIHGCLGLWFRLRHFPWARRLRPALLAFVVLLPLLSAAGFIRMMRAVVGQRRILPPADATLVIHQAALDATRHNLVALYLALIASALILGQLRNVFERRRLRKHPVGSPAKAGVERRCG
;
A
#
# COMPACT_ATOMS: atom_id res chain seq x y z
N MET A 1 8.04 -26.11 -2.28
CA MET A 1 9.03 -25.03 -2.58
C MET A 1 10.25 -25.25 -1.70
N SER A 2 11.46 -25.16 -2.27
CA SER A 2 12.70 -25.26 -1.50
C SER A 2 12.88 -24.08 -0.54
N ALA A 3 13.64 -24.27 0.56
CA ALA A 3 13.93 -23.19 1.52
C ALA A 3 14.61 -21.99 0.87
N GLY A 4 15.44 -22.21 -0.16
CA GLY A 4 16.09 -21.14 -0.94
C GLY A 4 15.09 -20.25 -1.67
N VAL A 5 14.11 -20.83 -2.36
CA VAL A 5 13.06 -20.05 -3.06
C VAL A 5 12.24 -19.21 -2.09
N GLN A 6 11.87 -19.75 -0.93
CA GLN A 6 11.15 -18.99 0.09
C GLN A 6 11.97 -17.82 0.64
N SER A 7 13.29 -17.98 0.78
CA SER A 7 14.18 -16.90 1.21
C SER A 7 14.22 -15.77 0.18
N ILE A 8 14.32 -16.10 -1.11
CA ILE A 8 14.32 -15.12 -2.21
C ILE A 8 13.00 -14.34 -2.24
N LEU A 9 11.86 -15.02 -2.20
CA LEU A 9 10.54 -14.36 -2.21
C LEU A 9 10.39 -13.39 -1.03
N ARG A 10 10.87 -13.76 0.17
CA ARG A 10 10.87 -12.87 1.33
C ARG A 10 11.76 -11.64 1.16
N ARG A 11 12.93 -11.78 0.52
CA ARG A 11 13.82 -10.65 0.22
C ARG A 11 13.20 -9.72 -0.82
N LEU A 12 12.60 -10.26 -1.87
CA LEU A 12 11.89 -9.49 -2.89
C LEU A 12 10.69 -8.73 -2.31
N GLN A 13 9.91 -9.39 -1.45
CA GLN A 13 8.78 -8.75 -0.74
C GLN A 13 9.26 -7.58 0.15
N LEU A 14 10.37 -7.76 0.86
CA LEU A 14 10.95 -6.70 1.69
C LEU A 14 11.52 -5.57 0.83
N GLY A 15 12.32 -5.88 -0.18
CA GLY A 15 12.93 -4.87 -1.06
C GLY A 15 11.90 -4.01 -1.77
N SER A 16 10.88 -4.64 -2.38
CA SER A 16 9.78 -3.92 -3.02
C SER A 16 8.98 -3.08 -2.02
N GLY A 17 8.73 -3.61 -0.82
CA GLY A 17 8.07 -2.87 0.25
C GLY A 17 8.88 -1.66 0.73
N LEU A 18 10.21 -1.77 0.80
CA LEU A 18 11.09 -0.65 1.18
C LEU A 18 11.08 0.48 0.15
N VAL A 19 11.10 0.16 -1.15
CA VAL A 19 10.99 1.19 -2.20
C VAL A 19 9.68 1.97 -2.06
N MET A 20 8.56 1.27 -1.89
CA MET A 20 7.26 1.91 -1.72
C MET A 20 7.16 2.69 -0.40
N LEU A 21 7.71 2.18 0.70
CA LEU A 21 7.74 2.88 1.98
C LEU A 21 8.60 4.13 1.92
N THR A 22 9.72 4.12 1.19
CA THR A 22 10.56 5.31 0.95
C THR A 22 9.79 6.36 0.16
N TYR A 23 9.08 5.95 -0.91
CA TYR A 23 8.20 6.87 -1.65
C TYR A 23 7.16 7.51 -0.71
N LEU A 24 6.47 6.68 0.08
CA LEU A 24 5.43 7.15 0.99
C LEU A 24 5.99 8.06 2.09
N LEU A 25 7.15 7.72 2.65
CA LEU A 25 7.86 8.55 3.62
C LEU A 25 8.13 9.95 3.07
N LEU A 26 8.76 10.03 1.89
CA LEU A 26 9.05 11.32 1.25
C LEU A 26 7.78 12.09 0.92
N HIS A 27 6.71 11.41 0.53
CA HIS A 27 5.41 12.01 0.27
C HIS A 27 4.77 12.60 1.54
N LEU A 28 4.81 11.87 2.65
CA LEU A 28 4.32 12.36 3.95
C LEU A 28 5.15 13.53 4.48
N VAL A 29 6.48 13.46 4.37
CA VAL A 29 7.36 14.57 4.72
C VAL A 29 7.03 15.79 3.89
N ASN A 30 6.80 15.63 2.59
CA ASN A 30 6.44 16.76 1.72
C ASN A 30 5.10 17.41 2.13
N HIS A 31 4.09 16.63 2.50
CA HIS A 31 2.86 17.18 3.06
C HIS A 31 3.10 17.91 4.40
N ALA A 32 3.98 17.40 5.25
CA ALA A 32 4.32 18.04 6.52
C ALA A 32 5.00 19.40 6.32
N LEU A 33 5.75 19.62 5.23
CA LEU A 33 6.31 20.93 4.88
C LEU A 33 5.21 22.01 4.71
N GLY A 34 3.99 21.62 4.39
CA GLY A 34 2.83 22.50 4.33
C GLY A 34 2.47 23.18 5.66
N ILE A 35 3.02 22.73 6.80
CA ILE A 35 2.91 23.41 8.08
C ILE A 35 3.58 24.79 8.03
N TRP A 36 4.67 24.91 7.29
CA TRP A 36 5.39 26.18 7.15
C TRP A 36 4.77 27.05 6.06
N SER A 37 4.67 26.53 4.82
CA SER A 37 4.05 27.27 3.72
C SER A 37 3.64 26.36 2.56
N LEU A 38 2.69 26.84 1.75
CA LEU A 38 2.30 26.20 0.48
C LEU A 38 3.49 26.19 -0.51
N ASP A 39 4.27 27.27 -0.56
CA ASP A 39 5.45 27.39 -1.42
C ASP A 39 6.53 26.38 -1.08
N LEU A 40 6.87 26.21 0.22
CA LEU A 40 7.86 25.22 0.64
C LEU A 40 7.44 23.79 0.28
N ALA A 41 6.17 23.44 0.51
CA ALA A 41 5.62 22.16 0.10
C ALA A 41 5.65 22.01 -1.44
N GLY A 42 5.36 23.07 -2.18
CA GLY A 42 5.43 23.10 -3.65
C GLY A 42 6.85 22.84 -4.18
N ARG A 43 7.86 23.44 -3.59
CA ARG A 43 9.28 23.17 -3.93
C ARG A 43 9.66 21.71 -3.64
N GLY A 44 9.24 21.18 -2.50
CA GLY A 44 9.42 19.77 -2.17
C GLY A 44 8.72 18.84 -3.16
N LEU A 45 7.50 19.19 -3.60
CA LEU A 45 6.77 18.45 -4.63
C LEU A 45 7.52 18.42 -5.97
N ILE A 46 8.08 19.55 -6.41
CA ILE A 46 8.89 19.61 -7.65
C ILE A 46 10.07 18.63 -7.58
N LEU A 47 10.79 18.61 -6.46
CA LEU A 47 11.91 17.67 -6.26
C LEU A 47 11.43 16.21 -6.28
N ALA A 48 10.34 15.92 -5.60
CA ALA A 48 9.74 14.58 -5.58
C ALA A 48 9.29 14.14 -6.99
N LEU A 49 8.67 15.05 -7.76
CA LEU A 49 8.26 14.78 -9.13
C LEU A 49 9.46 14.52 -10.06
N ARG A 50 10.54 15.31 -9.94
CA ARG A 50 11.79 15.07 -10.69
C ARG A 50 12.37 13.68 -10.41
N LEU A 51 12.38 13.25 -9.16
CA LEU A 51 12.87 11.94 -8.77
C LEU A 51 11.96 10.81 -9.29
N TRP A 52 10.68 10.84 -8.91
CA TRP A 52 9.76 9.71 -9.13
C TRP A 52 9.12 9.66 -10.52
N ARG A 53 9.20 10.75 -11.31
CA ARG A 53 8.78 10.79 -12.72
C ARG A 53 9.95 10.59 -13.68
N SER A 54 11.19 10.53 -13.22
CA SER A 54 12.31 10.06 -14.03
C SER A 54 12.09 8.62 -14.48
N ILE A 55 12.73 8.20 -15.56
CA ILE A 55 12.64 6.80 -16.03
C ILE A 55 13.03 5.82 -14.92
N PRO A 56 14.22 5.97 -14.25
CA PRO A 56 14.60 5.06 -13.16
C PRO A 56 13.60 5.08 -12.00
N GLY A 57 13.14 6.26 -11.57
CA GLY A 57 12.17 6.40 -10.47
C GLY A 57 10.82 5.75 -10.80
N THR A 58 10.34 5.93 -12.02
CA THR A 58 9.11 5.29 -12.52
C THR A 58 9.24 3.76 -12.53
N ILE A 59 10.33 3.23 -13.09
CA ILE A 59 10.59 1.78 -13.12
C ILE A 59 10.70 1.23 -11.69
N ALA A 60 11.45 1.91 -10.82
CA ALA A 60 11.62 1.47 -9.43
C ALA A 60 10.28 1.43 -8.68
N LEU A 61 9.46 2.50 -8.76
CA LEU A 61 8.19 2.59 -8.04
C LEU A 61 7.15 1.59 -8.56
N TYR A 62 6.88 1.60 -9.88
CA TYR A 62 5.86 0.73 -10.45
C TYR A 62 6.29 -0.73 -10.51
N GLY A 63 7.58 -1.00 -10.77
CA GLY A 63 8.14 -2.35 -10.67
C GLY A 63 8.05 -2.90 -9.25
N ALA A 64 8.38 -2.09 -8.23
CA ALA A 64 8.22 -2.48 -6.84
C ALA A 64 6.76 -2.72 -6.49
N ALA A 65 5.83 -1.86 -6.90
CA ALA A 65 4.41 -2.00 -6.61
C ALA A 65 3.83 -3.27 -7.26
N THR A 66 4.13 -3.53 -8.53
CA THR A 66 3.69 -4.73 -9.25
C THR A 66 4.25 -6.00 -8.61
N LEU A 67 5.55 -6.02 -8.32
CA LEU A 67 6.21 -7.16 -7.68
C LEU A 67 5.62 -7.42 -6.28
N HIS A 68 5.48 -6.37 -5.45
CA HIS A 68 4.95 -6.48 -4.11
C HIS A 68 3.52 -7.02 -4.10
N PHE A 69 2.67 -6.49 -4.99
CA PHE A 69 1.29 -6.94 -5.13
C PHE A 69 1.19 -8.38 -5.64
N SER A 70 2.00 -8.76 -6.64
CA SER A 70 2.05 -10.15 -7.14
C SER A 70 2.45 -11.13 -6.05
N LEU A 71 3.45 -10.78 -5.22
CA LEU A 71 3.87 -11.58 -4.07
C LEU A 71 2.81 -11.62 -2.96
N ALA A 72 2.02 -10.56 -2.79
CA ALA A 72 0.88 -10.54 -1.88
C ALA A 72 -0.22 -11.49 -2.36
N LEU A 73 -0.59 -11.47 -3.66
CA LEU A 73 -1.54 -12.43 -4.26
C LEU A 73 -1.05 -13.88 -4.10
N HIS A 74 0.24 -14.14 -4.37
CA HIS A 74 0.84 -15.45 -4.14
C HIS A 74 0.73 -15.89 -2.68
N THR A 75 0.93 -14.98 -1.74
CA THR A 75 0.81 -15.25 -0.30
C THR A 75 -0.64 -15.55 0.09
N ILE A 76 -1.62 -14.81 -0.44
CA ILE A 76 -3.05 -15.03 -0.23
C ILE A 76 -3.46 -16.40 -0.80
N TYR A 77 -3.09 -16.70 -2.05
CA TYR A 77 -3.31 -17.99 -2.69
C TYR A 77 -2.70 -19.13 -1.89
N GLY A 78 -1.46 -18.96 -1.37
CA GLY A 78 -0.72 -19.98 -0.60
C GLY A 78 -1.28 -20.23 0.80
N ARG A 79 -2.18 -19.38 1.31
CA ARG A 79 -2.61 -19.44 2.71
C ARG A 79 -3.56 -20.59 2.98
N ARG A 80 -3.22 -21.39 4.01
CA ARG A 80 -4.03 -22.55 4.44
C ARG A 80 -4.95 -22.23 5.63
N HIS A 81 -4.57 -21.28 6.46
CA HIS A 81 -5.27 -20.88 7.69
C HIS A 81 -5.39 -19.36 7.77
N TRP A 82 -6.53 -18.89 8.29
CA TRP A 82 -6.85 -17.48 8.47
C TRP A 82 -6.84 -17.03 9.94
N VAL A 83 -6.33 -17.91 10.83
CA VAL A 83 -6.11 -17.53 12.23
C VAL A 83 -4.80 -16.74 12.30
N LEU A 84 -4.90 -15.42 12.55
CA LEU A 84 -3.80 -14.48 12.56
C LEU A 84 -3.79 -13.68 13.86
N PRO A 85 -2.60 -13.33 14.37
CA PRO A 85 -2.47 -12.33 15.43
C PRO A 85 -3.06 -10.97 15.00
N PRO A 86 -3.59 -10.15 15.94
CA PRO A 86 -4.23 -8.88 15.60
C PRO A 86 -3.36 -7.94 14.75
N ALA A 87 -2.07 -7.84 15.05
CA ALA A 87 -1.14 -6.99 14.28
C ALA A 87 -0.97 -7.44 12.81
N GLU A 88 -1.05 -8.75 12.54
CA GLU A 88 -1.03 -9.27 11.17
C GLU A 88 -2.35 -9.01 10.44
N TRP A 89 -3.49 -9.09 11.16
CA TRP A 89 -4.78 -8.69 10.62
C TRP A 89 -4.80 -7.20 10.24
N ILE A 90 -4.34 -6.32 11.14
CA ILE A 90 -4.25 -4.87 10.87
C ILE A 90 -3.38 -4.62 9.64
N ARG A 91 -2.20 -5.25 9.56
CA ARG A 91 -1.31 -5.11 8.41
C ARG A 91 -1.95 -5.61 7.11
N LEU A 92 -2.65 -6.75 7.15
CA LEU A 92 -3.33 -7.31 5.98
C LEU A 92 -4.43 -6.38 5.48
N TRP A 93 -5.34 -5.95 6.36
CA TRP A 93 -6.43 -5.04 6.01
C TRP A 93 -5.94 -3.68 5.55
N ALA A 94 -4.94 -3.12 6.20
CA ALA A 94 -4.32 -1.87 5.77
C ALA A 94 -3.71 -2.00 4.37
N GLY A 95 -3.04 -3.12 4.05
CA GLY A 95 -2.51 -3.38 2.71
C GLY A 95 -3.58 -3.60 1.66
N LEU A 96 -4.69 -4.27 2.01
CA LEU A 96 -5.80 -4.52 1.07
C LEU A 96 -6.68 -3.28 0.85
N SER A 97 -6.84 -2.42 1.84
CA SER A 97 -7.62 -1.18 1.69
C SER A 97 -6.87 -0.08 0.94
N LEU A 98 -5.53 -0.08 0.99
CA LEU A 98 -4.70 0.94 0.36
C LEU A 98 -4.99 1.13 -1.13
N PRO A 99 -5.01 0.10 -2.01
CA PRO A 99 -5.26 0.31 -3.42
C PRO A 99 -6.64 0.89 -3.71
N LEU A 100 -7.67 0.58 -2.92
CA LEU A 100 -9.02 1.11 -3.10
C LEU A 100 -9.07 2.63 -2.93
N LEU A 101 -8.29 3.17 -2.00
CA LEU A 101 -8.17 4.62 -1.78
C LEU A 101 -7.16 5.25 -2.73
N LEU A 102 -6.04 4.54 -3.01
CA LEU A 102 -4.93 5.04 -3.83
C LEU A 102 -5.29 5.16 -5.31
N ILE A 103 -6.10 4.25 -5.86
CA ILE A 103 -6.48 4.25 -7.29
C ILE A 103 -7.07 5.61 -7.68
N ARG A 104 -7.99 6.17 -6.88
CA ARG A 104 -8.56 7.48 -7.16
C ARG A 104 -7.48 8.56 -7.18
N HIS A 105 -6.63 8.60 -6.18
CA HIS A 105 -5.54 9.58 -6.09
C HIS A 105 -4.57 9.45 -7.29
N ALA A 106 -4.14 8.24 -7.60
CA ALA A 106 -3.21 7.98 -8.70
C ALA A 106 -3.81 8.32 -10.08
N VAL A 107 -5.10 8.02 -10.30
CA VAL A 107 -5.79 8.35 -11.54
C VAL A 107 -5.88 9.87 -11.74
N THR A 108 -6.30 10.59 -10.70
CA THR A 108 -6.46 12.05 -10.80
C THR A 108 -5.14 12.81 -10.88
N THR A 109 -4.05 12.29 -10.31
CA THR A 109 -2.76 12.98 -10.28
C THR A 109 -1.79 12.45 -11.33
N ARG A 110 -1.43 11.17 -11.23
CA ARG A 110 -0.37 10.58 -12.09
C ARG A 110 -0.88 10.25 -13.49
N LEU A 111 -2.03 9.56 -13.58
CA LEU A 111 -2.56 9.13 -14.86
C LEU A 111 -3.06 10.32 -15.68
N ALA A 112 -3.82 11.23 -15.06
CA ALA A 112 -4.28 12.47 -15.71
C ALA A 112 -3.10 13.30 -16.22
N SER A 113 -2.00 13.38 -15.43
CA SER A 113 -0.78 14.05 -15.88
C SER A 113 -0.12 13.34 -17.08
N SER A 114 -0.04 12.03 -17.07
CA SER A 114 0.66 11.27 -18.11
C SER A 114 -0.13 11.19 -19.43
N LEU A 115 -1.45 11.16 -19.38
CA LEU A 115 -2.33 11.03 -20.57
C LEU A 115 -2.82 12.35 -21.12
N TYR A 116 -3.07 13.33 -20.25
CA TYR A 116 -3.80 14.54 -20.62
C TYR A 116 -3.02 15.83 -20.30
N GLY A 117 -1.77 15.71 -19.82
CA GLY A 117 -0.93 16.88 -19.50
C GLY A 117 -1.38 17.68 -18.27
N PHE A 118 -2.23 17.11 -17.40
CA PHE A 118 -2.55 17.76 -16.12
C PHE A 118 -1.29 17.89 -15.27
N GLU A 119 -0.95 19.11 -14.90
CA GLU A 119 0.19 19.39 -14.01
C GLU A 119 -0.29 19.50 -12.55
N PRO A 120 -0.17 18.45 -11.73
CA PRO A 120 -0.59 18.51 -10.35
C PRO A 120 0.41 19.31 -9.52
N ASP A 121 -0.03 20.49 -9.06
CA ASP A 121 0.54 21.20 -7.95
C ASP A 121 -0.41 21.15 -6.74
N TYR A 122 0.04 21.64 -5.59
CA TYR A 122 -0.79 21.60 -4.38
C TYR A 122 -2.06 22.42 -4.51
N GLU A 123 -2.00 23.58 -5.14
CA GLU A 123 -3.16 24.45 -5.28
C GLU A 123 -4.23 23.80 -6.15
N ARG A 124 -3.86 23.34 -7.35
CA ARG A 124 -4.79 22.65 -8.28
C ARG A 124 -5.40 21.39 -7.67
N VAL A 125 -4.57 20.57 -7.01
CA VAL A 125 -5.06 19.34 -6.37
C VAL A 125 -6.01 19.67 -5.22
N ILE A 126 -5.72 20.65 -4.39
CA ILE A 126 -6.60 21.09 -3.30
C ILE A 126 -7.94 21.61 -3.84
N VAL A 127 -7.92 22.42 -4.89
CA VAL A 127 -9.15 22.91 -5.55
C VAL A 127 -10.01 21.74 -6.05
N VAL A 128 -9.40 20.77 -6.72
CA VAL A 128 -10.10 19.56 -7.19
C VAL A 128 -10.72 18.75 -6.05
N LEU A 129 -9.98 18.60 -4.95
CA LEU A 129 -10.46 17.86 -3.77
C LEU A 129 -11.63 18.59 -3.09
N LEU A 130 -11.55 19.92 -2.98
CA LEU A 130 -12.62 20.75 -2.40
C LEU A 130 -13.86 20.74 -3.30
N ALA A 131 -13.70 20.91 -4.61
CA ALA A 131 -14.80 20.89 -5.57
C ALA A 131 -15.52 19.52 -5.61
N SER A 132 -14.78 18.43 -5.44
CA SER A 132 -15.32 17.07 -5.40
C SER A 132 -15.77 16.58 -4.03
N GLY A 133 -15.57 17.36 -2.96
CA GLY A 133 -15.87 16.96 -1.58
C GLY A 133 -15.06 15.75 -1.06
N THR A 134 -13.90 15.46 -1.66
CA THR A 134 -13.13 14.23 -1.40
C THR A 134 -11.89 14.42 -0.55
N GLN A 135 -11.71 15.61 0.04
CA GLN A 135 -10.57 15.92 0.93
C GLN A 135 -10.47 14.96 2.12
N GLY A 136 -11.60 14.50 2.67
CA GLY A 136 -11.61 13.51 3.74
C GLY A 136 -11.04 12.14 3.32
N LEU A 137 -11.33 11.68 2.11
CA LEU A 137 -10.75 10.46 1.55
C LEU A 137 -9.24 10.61 1.34
N GLN A 138 -8.77 11.80 0.94
CA GLN A 138 -7.35 12.07 0.79
C GLN A 138 -6.61 12.01 2.13
N LEU A 139 -7.20 12.54 3.21
CA LEU A 139 -6.66 12.38 4.56
C LEU A 139 -6.68 10.94 5.03
N ALA A 140 -7.77 10.22 4.78
CA ALA A 140 -7.89 8.81 5.13
C ALA A 140 -6.84 7.93 4.43
N LEU A 141 -6.39 8.30 3.21
CA LEU A 141 -5.36 7.59 2.47
C LEU A 141 -3.99 7.58 3.19
N LEU A 142 -3.71 8.57 4.04
CA LEU A 142 -2.44 8.66 4.77
C LEU A 142 -2.21 7.45 5.70
N ALA A 143 -3.28 6.91 6.29
CA ALA A 143 -3.16 5.90 7.33
C ALA A 143 -2.84 4.47 6.81
N PRO A 144 -3.59 3.87 5.86
CA PRO A 144 -3.41 2.44 5.56
C PRO A 144 -2.05 2.11 4.97
N GLY A 145 -1.52 2.93 4.06
CA GLY A 145 -0.18 2.72 3.48
C GLY A 145 0.91 2.82 4.53
N TRP A 146 0.82 3.81 5.42
CA TRP A 146 1.80 4.04 6.48
C TRP A 146 1.76 2.93 7.53
N ILE A 147 0.58 2.54 8.01
CA ILE A 147 0.39 1.45 8.96
C ILE A 147 0.91 0.12 8.37
N HIS A 148 0.53 -0.20 7.14
CA HIS A 148 0.98 -1.41 6.45
C HIS A 148 2.51 -1.48 6.35
N GLY A 149 3.13 -0.40 5.86
CA GLY A 149 4.59 -0.32 5.68
C GLY A 149 5.35 -0.37 7.00
N CYS A 150 4.92 0.42 8.00
CA CYS A 150 5.57 0.44 9.32
C CYS A 150 5.44 -0.88 10.07
N LEU A 151 4.26 -1.53 10.05
CA LEU A 151 4.10 -2.87 10.64
C LEU A 151 4.93 -3.92 9.89
N GLY A 152 4.97 -3.85 8.54
CA GLY A 152 5.79 -4.73 7.73
C GLY A 152 7.27 -4.63 8.07
N LEU A 153 7.78 -3.41 8.21
CA LEU A 153 9.15 -3.13 8.61
C LEU A 153 9.41 -3.54 10.06
N TRP A 154 8.49 -3.22 11.00
CA TRP A 154 8.62 -3.60 12.40
C TRP A 154 8.74 -5.10 12.60
N PHE A 155 7.98 -5.92 11.90
CA PHE A 155 8.08 -7.37 12.00
C PHE A 155 9.45 -7.93 11.59
N ARG A 156 10.23 -7.16 10.84
CA ARG A 156 11.63 -7.49 10.51
C ARG A 156 12.60 -6.95 11.55
N LEU A 157 12.40 -5.70 11.99
CA LEU A 157 13.33 -5.01 12.88
C LEU A 157 13.23 -5.46 14.34
N ARG A 158 12.08 -5.92 14.81
CA ARG A 158 11.85 -6.30 16.22
C ARG A 158 12.80 -7.36 16.78
N HIS A 159 13.49 -8.11 15.91
CA HIS A 159 14.47 -9.10 16.32
C HIS A 159 15.84 -8.50 16.66
N PHE A 160 16.10 -7.26 16.26
CA PHE A 160 17.36 -6.57 16.54
C PHE A 160 17.30 -5.82 17.90
N PRO A 161 18.33 -5.95 18.75
CA PRO A 161 18.34 -5.29 20.08
C PRO A 161 18.21 -3.77 19.98
N TRP A 162 18.88 -3.14 19.00
CA TRP A 162 18.82 -1.69 18.79
C TRP A 162 17.40 -1.20 18.47
N ALA A 163 16.64 -1.95 17.65
CA ALA A 163 15.27 -1.58 17.30
C ALA A 163 14.33 -1.64 18.52
N ARG A 164 14.59 -2.59 19.44
CA ARG A 164 13.84 -2.67 20.70
C ARG A 164 14.16 -1.50 21.63
N ARG A 165 15.42 -1.06 21.69
CA ARG A 165 15.83 0.14 22.47
C ARG A 165 15.20 1.41 21.90
N LEU A 166 15.14 1.55 20.57
CA LEU A 166 14.56 2.71 19.88
C LEU A 166 13.04 2.64 19.71
N ARG A 167 12.38 1.60 20.22
CA ARG A 167 10.94 1.41 20.08
C ARG A 167 10.11 2.66 20.42
N PRO A 168 10.31 3.37 21.54
CA PRO A 168 9.51 4.56 21.83
C PRO A 168 9.71 5.68 20.80
N ALA A 169 10.96 5.92 20.36
CA ALA A 169 11.24 6.91 19.32
C ALA A 169 10.64 6.51 17.96
N LEU A 170 10.73 5.23 17.58
CA LEU A 170 10.11 4.72 16.37
C LEU A 170 8.58 4.85 16.43
N LEU A 171 7.95 4.54 17.56
CA LEU A 171 6.51 4.74 17.75
C LEU A 171 6.12 6.21 17.66
N ALA A 172 6.88 7.10 18.31
CA ALA A 172 6.66 8.54 18.20
C ALA A 172 6.74 9.00 16.74
N PHE A 173 7.75 8.58 15.98
CA PHE A 173 7.89 8.89 14.57
C PHE A 173 6.70 8.36 13.72
N VAL A 174 6.30 7.11 13.96
CA VAL A 174 5.18 6.47 13.24
C VAL A 174 3.85 7.19 13.46
N VAL A 175 3.66 7.79 14.65
CA VAL A 175 2.45 8.56 14.97
C VAL A 175 2.57 10.02 14.54
N LEU A 176 3.69 10.67 14.82
CA LEU A 176 3.85 12.11 14.58
C LEU A 176 3.89 12.46 13.10
N LEU A 177 4.57 11.66 12.27
CA LEU A 177 4.72 11.99 10.85
C LEU A 177 3.38 12.09 10.11
N PRO A 178 2.44 11.12 10.17
CA PRO A 178 1.15 11.29 9.51
C PRO A 178 0.30 12.41 10.12
N LEU A 179 0.40 12.68 11.42
CA LEU A 179 -0.28 13.82 12.04
C LEU A 179 0.25 15.15 11.52
N LEU A 180 1.58 15.31 11.43
CA LEU A 180 2.20 16.50 10.84
C LEU A 180 1.84 16.63 9.35
N SER A 181 1.81 15.52 8.60
CA SER A 181 1.38 15.51 7.20
C SER A 181 -0.06 15.96 7.05
N ALA A 182 -0.96 15.47 7.87
CA ALA A 182 -2.36 15.88 7.87
C ALA A 182 -2.52 17.36 8.26
N ALA A 183 -1.80 17.82 9.30
CA ALA A 183 -1.81 19.21 9.74
C ALA A 183 -1.29 20.15 8.62
N GLY A 184 -0.19 19.77 7.94
CA GLY A 184 0.34 20.53 6.82
C GLY A 184 -0.63 20.60 5.66
N PHE A 185 -1.26 19.49 5.31
CA PHE A 185 -2.26 19.45 4.24
C PHE A 185 -3.49 20.31 4.59
N ILE A 186 -4.00 20.24 5.80
CA ILE A 186 -5.13 21.06 6.27
C ILE A 186 -4.75 22.56 6.25
N ARG A 187 -3.51 22.90 6.66
CA ARG A 187 -3.04 24.28 6.61
C ARG A 187 -2.95 24.81 5.17
N MET A 188 -2.44 24.00 4.24
CA MET A 188 -2.42 24.35 2.82
C MET A 188 -3.83 24.55 2.27
N MET A 189 -4.79 23.66 2.61
CA MET A 189 -6.19 23.84 2.21
C MET A 189 -6.76 25.16 2.72
N ARG A 190 -6.52 25.51 3.99
CA ARG A 190 -6.98 26.79 4.57
C ARG A 190 -6.33 27.98 3.87
N ALA A 191 -5.05 27.90 3.51
CA ALA A 191 -4.37 28.94 2.78
C ALA A 191 -4.99 29.17 1.38
N VAL A 192 -5.27 28.09 0.64
CA VAL A 192 -5.91 28.18 -0.68
C VAL A 192 -7.32 28.77 -0.59
N VAL A 193 -8.12 28.34 0.39
CA VAL A 193 -9.47 28.89 0.61
C VAL A 193 -9.42 30.36 1.04
N GLY A 194 -8.50 30.73 1.95
CA GLY A 194 -8.40 32.08 2.49
C GLY A 194 -7.88 33.12 1.48
N GLN A 195 -7.08 32.69 0.51
CA GLN A 195 -6.56 33.58 -0.57
C GLN A 195 -7.61 33.84 -1.67
N ARG A 196 -8.67 33.04 -1.73
CA ARG A 196 -9.66 33.09 -2.79
C ARG A 196 -11.05 33.32 -2.22
N ARG A 197 -11.70 34.44 -2.59
CA ARG A 197 -13.10 34.69 -2.26
C ARG A 197 -14.06 33.70 -2.99
N ILE A 198 -13.65 33.23 -4.16
CA ILE A 198 -14.38 32.27 -5.00
C ILE A 198 -13.36 31.21 -5.43
N LEU A 199 -13.67 29.95 -5.17
CA LEU A 199 -12.83 28.85 -5.69
C LEU A 199 -12.81 28.92 -7.22
N PRO A 200 -11.64 28.77 -7.85
CA PRO A 200 -11.57 28.73 -9.31
C PRO A 200 -12.39 27.55 -9.84
N PRO A 201 -12.87 27.63 -11.07
CA PRO A 201 -13.50 26.47 -11.70
C PRO A 201 -12.55 25.28 -11.70
N ALA A 202 -13.11 24.08 -11.68
CA ALA A 202 -12.33 22.86 -11.78
C ALA A 202 -11.43 22.91 -13.03
N ASP A 203 -10.24 22.33 -12.93
CA ASP A 203 -9.28 22.30 -14.04
C ASP A 203 -9.94 21.76 -15.31
N ALA A 204 -9.88 22.53 -16.40
CA ALA A 204 -10.55 22.21 -17.64
C ALA A 204 -10.13 20.83 -18.20
N THR A 205 -8.84 20.50 -18.07
CA THR A 205 -8.30 19.19 -18.50
C THR A 205 -8.99 18.04 -17.78
N LEU A 206 -9.18 18.16 -16.46
CA LEU A 206 -9.84 17.13 -15.66
C LEU A 206 -11.35 17.05 -15.95
N VAL A 207 -12.00 18.19 -16.20
CA VAL A 207 -13.42 18.25 -16.54
C VAL A 207 -13.70 17.58 -17.89
N ILE A 208 -12.92 17.92 -18.92
CA ILE A 208 -13.06 17.37 -20.28
C ILE A 208 -12.85 15.84 -20.27
N HIS A 209 -11.90 15.34 -19.48
CA HIS A 209 -11.54 13.92 -19.43
C HIS A 209 -12.16 13.17 -18.25
N GLN A 210 -13.10 13.80 -17.51
CA GLN A 210 -13.67 13.22 -16.29
C GLN A 210 -14.29 11.83 -16.52
N ALA A 211 -15.08 11.65 -17.58
CA ALA A 211 -15.72 10.37 -17.89
C ALA A 211 -14.68 9.26 -18.13
N ALA A 212 -13.61 9.55 -18.86
CA ALA A 212 -12.52 8.59 -19.12
C ALA A 212 -11.74 8.24 -17.87
N LEU A 213 -11.44 9.24 -17.01
CA LEU A 213 -10.76 9.04 -15.73
C LEU A 213 -11.63 8.23 -14.77
N ASP A 214 -12.95 8.49 -14.72
CA ASP A 214 -13.88 7.73 -13.89
C ASP A 214 -14.06 6.29 -14.38
N ALA A 215 -14.16 6.07 -15.69
CA ALA A 215 -14.18 4.71 -16.26
C ALA A 215 -12.89 3.95 -15.91
N THR A 216 -11.74 4.60 -16.07
CA THR A 216 -10.45 3.99 -15.72
C THR A 216 -10.37 3.64 -14.24
N ARG A 217 -10.84 4.53 -13.37
CA ARG A 217 -10.90 4.27 -11.91
C ARG A 217 -11.76 3.05 -11.61
N HIS A 218 -12.97 2.95 -12.19
CA HIS A 218 -13.85 1.81 -11.96
C HIS A 218 -13.25 0.51 -12.48
N ASN A 219 -12.64 0.53 -13.65
CA ASN A 219 -11.98 -0.64 -14.23
C ASN A 219 -10.78 -1.11 -13.36
N LEU A 220 -9.98 -0.20 -12.85
CA LEU A 220 -8.85 -0.54 -11.97
C LEU A 220 -9.33 -1.11 -10.63
N VAL A 221 -10.39 -0.56 -10.04
CA VAL A 221 -10.99 -1.10 -8.82
C VAL A 221 -11.57 -2.50 -9.09
N ALA A 222 -12.31 -2.67 -10.18
CA ALA A 222 -12.87 -3.97 -10.55
C ALA A 222 -11.78 -5.02 -10.80
N LEU A 223 -10.72 -4.67 -11.54
CA LEU A 223 -9.55 -5.52 -11.75
C LEU A 223 -8.88 -5.91 -10.43
N TYR A 224 -8.64 -4.94 -9.56
CA TYR A 224 -8.05 -5.19 -8.25
C TYR A 224 -8.87 -6.18 -7.43
N LEU A 225 -10.18 -5.96 -7.32
CA LEU A 225 -11.09 -6.84 -6.58
C LEU A 225 -11.17 -8.24 -7.21
N ALA A 226 -11.20 -8.32 -8.54
CA ALA A 226 -11.20 -9.59 -9.26
C ALA A 226 -9.92 -10.40 -9.00
N LEU A 227 -8.76 -9.76 -8.98
CA LEU A 227 -7.48 -10.43 -8.68
C LEU A 227 -7.44 -10.97 -7.23
N ILE A 228 -7.90 -10.19 -6.25
CA ILE A 228 -7.99 -10.64 -4.87
C ILE A 228 -8.97 -11.80 -4.73
N ALA A 229 -10.18 -11.66 -5.29
CA ALA A 229 -11.20 -12.71 -5.27
C ALA A 229 -10.68 -14.00 -5.93
N SER A 230 -10.03 -13.90 -7.08
CA SER A 230 -9.43 -15.05 -7.77
C SER A 230 -8.37 -15.73 -6.92
N ALA A 231 -7.46 -14.98 -6.29
CA ALA A 231 -6.44 -15.56 -5.41
C ALA A 231 -7.06 -16.29 -4.21
N LEU A 232 -8.11 -15.73 -3.61
CA LEU A 232 -8.86 -16.35 -2.51
C LEU A 232 -9.57 -17.63 -2.93
N ILE A 233 -10.35 -17.58 -4.02
CA ILE A 233 -11.14 -18.70 -4.52
C ILE A 233 -10.23 -19.86 -4.94
N LEU A 234 -9.22 -19.58 -5.76
CA LEU A 234 -8.26 -20.59 -6.21
C LEU A 234 -7.47 -21.18 -5.05
N GLY A 235 -7.10 -20.37 -4.06
CA GLY A 235 -6.45 -20.84 -2.84
C GLY A 235 -7.34 -21.80 -2.03
N GLN A 236 -8.62 -21.47 -1.88
CA GLN A 236 -9.58 -22.34 -1.17
C GLN A 236 -9.85 -23.64 -1.95
N LEU A 237 -10.05 -23.56 -3.25
CA LEU A 237 -10.22 -24.74 -4.10
C LEU A 237 -9.03 -25.69 -3.96
N ARG A 238 -7.80 -25.18 -4.08
CA ARG A 238 -6.59 -25.97 -3.85
C ARG A 238 -6.60 -26.65 -2.48
N ASN A 239 -6.92 -25.93 -1.40
CA ASN A 239 -6.96 -26.47 -0.06
C ASN A 239 -7.99 -27.61 0.09
N VAL A 240 -9.16 -27.48 -0.55
CA VAL A 240 -10.19 -28.52 -0.56
C VAL A 240 -9.71 -29.77 -1.32
N PHE A 241 -9.09 -29.60 -2.50
CA PHE A 241 -8.55 -30.71 -3.28
C PHE A 241 -7.41 -31.45 -2.54
N GLU A 242 -6.49 -30.72 -1.90
CA GLU A 242 -5.42 -31.32 -1.10
C GLU A 242 -5.99 -32.13 0.07
N ARG A 243 -6.99 -31.61 0.81
CA ARG A 243 -7.65 -32.33 1.89
C ARG A 243 -8.36 -33.58 1.41
N ARG A 244 -9.03 -33.55 0.24
CA ARG A 244 -9.68 -34.72 -0.35
C ARG A 244 -8.67 -35.78 -0.77
N ARG A 245 -7.52 -35.39 -1.34
CA ARG A 245 -6.43 -36.32 -1.70
C ARG A 245 -5.87 -37.06 -0.46
N LEU A 246 -5.59 -36.34 0.61
CA LEU A 246 -5.08 -36.91 1.87
C LEU A 246 -6.07 -37.88 2.52
N ARG A 247 -7.37 -37.65 2.39
CA ARG A 247 -8.41 -38.55 2.87
C ARG A 247 -8.51 -39.84 2.04
N LYS A 248 -8.25 -39.76 0.73
CA LYS A 248 -8.31 -40.97 -0.15
C LYS A 248 -7.06 -41.85 -0.06
N HIS A 249 -5.91 -41.24 0.31
CA HIS A 249 -4.64 -41.95 0.49
C HIS A 249 -4.11 -41.63 1.89
N PRO A 250 -4.66 -42.25 2.97
CA PRO A 250 -4.09 -42.11 4.29
C PRO A 250 -2.66 -42.68 4.23
N VAL A 251 -1.66 -41.80 4.53
CA VAL A 251 -0.27 -42.25 4.68
C VAL A 251 -0.29 -43.36 5.71
N GLY A 252 0.17 -44.56 5.32
CA GLY A 252 0.02 -45.79 6.10
C GLY A 252 0.40 -45.58 7.56
N SER A 253 -0.50 -46.02 8.44
CA SER A 253 -0.20 -46.16 9.87
C SER A 253 1.10 -46.94 10.00
N PRO A 254 2.09 -46.48 10.79
CA PRO A 254 3.28 -47.26 11.05
C PRO A 254 2.81 -48.62 11.59
N ALA A 255 3.16 -49.70 10.88
CA ALA A 255 2.90 -51.06 11.29
C ALA A 255 3.34 -51.20 12.76
N LYS A 256 2.42 -51.65 13.63
CA LYS A 256 2.74 -52.01 15.00
C LYS A 256 3.85 -53.06 14.90
N ALA A 257 5.11 -52.62 15.14
CA ALA A 257 6.21 -53.52 15.35
C ALA A 257 5.80 -54.43 16.54
N GLY A 258 5.52 -55.68 16.26
CA GLY A 258 5.16 -56.65 17.26
C GLY A 258 6.26 -56.74 18.30
N VAL A 259 5.90 -56.42 19.53
CA VAL A 259 6.69 -56.81 20.70
C VAL A 259 6.49 -58.29 20.88
N GLU A 260 7.33 -59.11 20.22
CA GLU A 260 7.56 -60.51 20.64
C GLU A 260 8.28 -60.47 21.99
N ARG A 261 7.50 -60.66 23.04
CA ARG A 261 8.04 -61.07 24.35
C ARG A 261 8.56 -62.49 24.20
N ARG A 262 9.85 -62.65 24.06
CA ARG A 262 10.48 -63.92 24.36
C ARG A 262 10.65 -63.99 25.89
N CYS A 263 9.80 -64.82 26.50
CA CYS A 263 10.10 -65.46 27.80
C CYS A 263 11.20 -66.49 27.57
N GLY A 264 12.27 -66.48 28.33
CA GLY A 264 13.34 -67.43 28.46
C GLY A 264 14.27 -66.95 29.54
#